data_a2494acacff07c10bbac49475d07316e
#
_entry.id   a2494acacff07c10bbac49475d07316e
#
_cell.length_a   1.000
_cell.length_b   1.000
_cell.length_c   1.000
_cell.angle_alpha   90.00
_cell.angle_beta   90.00
_cell.angle_gamma   90.00
#
_symmetry.space_group_name_H-M   'P 1'
#
loop_
_entity.id
_entity.type
_entity.pdbx_description
1 polymer ?
#
loop_
_entity_poly.entity_id
_entity_poly.type
_entity_poly.pdbx_seq_one_letter_code
_entity_poly.pdbx_strand_id
1 'polypeptide(L)'
;MVLIVFGLVVLRGFEQGDIKPLFLATPTPTRTFNSYAQEGEVHFKVGNLKKAIESYQMATTLDPNNADLWAELARIQVYSSAMKSTDAEKLAALQAGLASADKAVEVAPGSSNAHAFRAFVLDWNANPSLVGAEEAQKMLTRAEQEALAALQIDPANGLAMAFYAEISTDQLKMDQAQRYIAMAMEAAPEQMDVHRIQGYVWETLRQYSLAIQEYKLAVDIMPNMTFIYISIGKIYRHLQLWPQAMDYFAKAASINQQIGVNDPIPYLALANTYTQQGFFREASMNMQKALSLDPGNPDVYAQLGIVYQRARNYEGAIPAFECALRGCDAVKSCEVRMCDDANNPAITLPGLPLSDNTVVYYYTYGSVLSGLHKQGDNYCVQAVQVFDEIRAKYGDDEAIMRIVNVGMDICGNT
;
A
#
# COMPACT_ATOMS: atom_id res chain seq x y z
N MET A 1 -16.17 -4.43 -72.61
CA MET A 1 -14.72 -4.48 -72.83
C MET A 1 -13.99 -3.23 -72.30
N VAL A 2 -14.46 -2.01 -72.58
CA VAL A 2 -13.84 -0.76 -72.12
C VAL A 2 -13.71 -0.65 -70.59
N LEU A 3 -14.73 -1.04 -69.83
CA LEU A 3 -14.72 -0.99 -68.35
C LEU A 3 -13.71 -1.97 -67.71
N ILE A 4 -13.47 -3.11 -68.34
CA ILE A 4 -12.51 -4.11 -67.84
C ILE A 4 -11.08 -3.63 -68.08
N VAL A 5 -10.80 -2.99 -69.23
CA VAL A 5 -9.51 -2.42 -69.54
C VAL A 5 -9.21 -1.24 -68.60
N PHE A 6 -10.19 -0.38 -68.35
CA PHE A 6 -10.06 0.70 -67.38
C PHE A 6 -9.79 0.19 -65.96
N GLY A 7 -10.51 -0.85 -65.50
CA GLY A 7 -10.30 -1.50 -64.20
C GLY A 7 -8.88 -2.08 -64.07
N LEU A 8 -8.37 -2.71 -65.12
CA LEU A 8 -6.98 -3.25 -65.14
C LEU A 8 -5.90 -2.16 -65.12
N VAL A 9 -6.14 -1.03 -65.81
CA VAL A 9 -5.23 0.13 -65.78
C VAL A 9 -5.20 0.74 -64.38
N VAL A 10 -6.36 0.90 -63.72
CA VAL A 10 -6.43 1.41 -62.34
C VAL A 10 -5.76 0.46 -61.36
N LEU A 11 -5.99 -0.85 -61.47
CA LEU A 11 -5.34 -1.87 -60.64
C LEU A 11 -3.78 -1.82 -60.84
N ARG A 12 -3.34 -1.72 -62.06
CA ARG A 12 -1.91 -1.64 -62.35
C ARG A 12 -1.27 -0.34 -61.84
N GLY A 13 -2.02 0.78 -61.83
CA GLY A 13 -1.60 2.04 -61.23
C GLY A 13 -1.51 1.96 -59.70
N PHE A 14 -2.38 1.14 -59.06
CA PHE A 14 -2.28 0.83 -57.61
C PHE A 14 -1.05 -0.04 -57.32
N GLU A 15 -0.80 -1.08 -58.10
CA GLU A 15 0.35 -1.99 -57.91
C GLU A 15 1.71 -1.27 -58.12
N GLN A 16 1.74 -0.30 -59.03
CA GLN A 16 2.94 0.49 -59.34
C GLN A 16 3.12 1.71 -58.45
N GLY A 17 2.17 1.99 -57.54
CA GLY A 17 2.22 3.12 -56.62
C GLY A 17 1.86 4.46 -57.22
N ASP A 18 1.48 4.52 -58.49
CA ASP A 18 1.13 5.75 -59.24
C ASP A 18 -0.28 6.28 -58.81
N ILE A 19 -1.14 5.40 -58.36
CA ILE A 19 -2.46 5.76 -57.84
C ILE A 19 -2.52 5.40 -56.38
N LYS A 20 -2.65 6.40 -55.49
CA LYS A 20 -2.83 6.22 -54.07
C LYS A 20 -4.27 5.80 -53.78
N PRO A 21 -4.54 4.79 -52.91
CA PRO A 21 -5.91 4.44 -52.51
C PRO A 21 -6.62 5.65 -51.91
N LEU A 22 -7.86 5.87 -52.30
CA LEU A 22 -8.71 6.97 -51.78
C LEU A 22 -8.92 6.90 -50.25
N PHE A 23 -8.69 5.74 -49.67
CA PHE A 23 -8.81 5.44 -48.22
C PHE A 23 -7.53 4.81 -47.71
N LEU A 24 -6.39 5.52 -47.83
CA LEU A 24 -5.24 5.17 -47.01
C LEU A 24 -5.64 5.39 -45.56
N ALA A 25 -5.54 4.34 -44.75
CA ALA A 25 -5.63 4.50 -43.29
C ALA A 25 -4.62 5.59 -42.91
N THR A 26 -5.12 6.73 -42.46
CA THR A 26 -4.25 7.78 -41.90
C THR A 26 -3.48 7.11 -40.77
N PRO A 27 -2.13 7.10 -40.79
CA PRO A 27 -1.40 6.53 -39.67
C PRO A 27 -1.91 7.22 -38.40
N THR A 28 -2.45 6.43 -37.50
CA THR A 28 -2.85 6.94 -36.17
C THR A 28 -1.61 7.65 -35.62
N PRO A 29 -1.67 8.94 -35.28
CA PRO A 29 -0.52 9.63 -34.75
C PRO A 29 -0.02 8.86 -33.53
N THR A 30 1.24 8.44 -33.55
CA THR A 30 1.88 7.78 -32.42
C THR A 30 1.77 8.72 -31.21
N ARG A 31 1.17 8.24 -30.13
CA ARG A 31 1.03 9.04 -28.89
C ARG A 31 2.42 9.50 -28.44
N THR A 32 2.52 10.77 -28.07
CA THR A 32 3.76 11.37 -27.57
C THR A 32 3.92 11.12 -26.07
N PHE A 33 5.14 11.25 -25.56
CA PHE A 33 5.39 11.18 -24.12
C PHE A 33 4.55 12.20 -23.32
N ASN A 34 4.37 13.42 -23.85
CA ASN A 34 3.52 14.44 -23.23
C ASN A 34 2.06 13.98 -23.07
N SER A 35 1.52 13.27 -24.06
CA SER A 35 0.15 12.73 -23.96
C SER A 35 0.02 11.70 -22.87
N TYR A 36 1.02 10.83 -22.68
CA TYR A 36 1.05 9.86 -21.59
C TYR A 36 1.28 10.54 -20.23
N ALA A 37 2.17 11.53 -20.16
CA ALA A 37 2.38 12.30 -18.93
C ALA A 37 1.11 13.02 -18.46
N GLN A 38 0.40 13.68 -19.38
CA GLN A 38 -0.89 14.31 -19.08
C GLN A 38 -1.95 13.30 -18.61
N GLU A 39 -2.04 12.13 -19.26
CA GLU A 39 -2.93 11.05 -18.82
C GLU A 39 -2.53 10.55 -17.42
N GLY A 40 -1.23 10.38 -17.17
CA GLY A 40 -0.70 10.00 -15.86
C GLY A 40 -1.06 11.02 -14.77
N GLU A 41 -0.91 12.30 -15.06
CA GLU A 41 -1.30 13.37 -14.14
C GLU A 41 -2.82 13.39 -13.84
N VAL A 42 -3.66 13.20 -14.86
CA VAL A 42 -5.11 13.08 -14.68
C VAL A 42 -5.42 11.87 -13.80
N HIS A 43 -4.82 10.71 -14.06
CA HIS A 43 -5.02 9.53 -13.23
C HIS A 43 -4.52 9.73 -11.79
N PHE A 44 -3.41 10.43 -11.60
CA PHE A 44 -2.90 10.78 -10.27
C PHE A 44 -3.90 11.68 -9.53
N LYS A 45 -4.38 12.76 -10.15
CA LYS A 45 -5.37 13.68 -9.56
C LYS A 45 -6.69 13.00 -9.20
N VAL A 46 -7.11 12.02 -9.98
CA VAL A 46 -8.32 11.23 -9.66
C VAL A 46 -8.05 10.05 -8.75
N GLY A 47 -6.84 9.89 -8.19
CA GLY A 47 -6.49 8.88 -7.22
C GLY A 47 -6.26 7.47 -7.78
N ASN A 48 -6.28 7.28 -9.10
CA ASN A 48 -5.99 5.98 -9.71
C ASN A 48 -4.47 5.80 -9.93
N LEU A 49 -3.76 5.54 -8.82
CA LEU A 49 -2.29 5.47 -8.84
C LEU A 49 -1.75 4.39 -9.76
N LYS A 50 -2.46 3.26 -9.91
CA LYS A 50 -2.05 2.20 -10.82
C LYS A 50 -2.00 2.69 -12.26
N LYS A 51 -3.09 3.31 -12.74
CA LYS A 51 -3.12 3.86 -14.12
C LYS A 51 -2.18 5.03 -14.29
N ALA A 52 -1.97 5.85 -13.26
CA ALA A 52 -0.99 6.91 -13.29
C ALA A 52 0.43 6.34 -13.50
N ILE A 53 0.82 5.31 -12.75
CA ILE A 53 2.10 4.61 -12.92
C ILE A 53 2.25 4.05 -14.33
N GLU A 54 1.24 3.34 -14.85
CA GLU A 54 1.26 2.78 -16.21
C GLU A 54 1.48 3.87 -17.27
N SER A 55 0.80 5.02 -17.14
CA SER A 55 0.93 6.13 -18.08
C SER A 55 2.30 6.81 -17.98
N TYR A 56 2.82 7.08 -16.77
CA TYR A 56 4.16 7.63 -16.60
C TYR A 56 5.27 6.67 -17.04
N GLN A 57 5.12 5.35 -16.88
CA GLN A 57 6.05 4.36 -17.42
C GLN A 57 6.10 4.41 -18.95
N MET A 58 4.98 4.60 -19.62
CA MET A 58 4.96 4.81 -21.07
C MET A 58 5.62 6.13 -21.46
N ALA A 59 5.40 7.20 -20.69
CA ALA A 59 6.03 8.49 -20.93
C ALA A 59 7.56 8.41 -20.80
N THR A 60 8.08 7.78 -19.73
CA THR A 60 9.53 7.60 -19.50
C THR A 60 10.18 6.67 -20.52
N THR A 61 9.43 5.69 -21.07
CA THR A 61 9.91 4.83 -22.16
C THR A 61 10.12 5.62 -23.45
N LEU A 62 9.24 6.58 -23.74
CA LEU A 62 9.31 7.41 -24.94
C LEU A 62 10.30 8.58 -24.81
N ASP A 63 10.49 9.12 -23.63
CA ASP A 63 11.47 10.16 -23.32
C ASP A 63 12.28 9.82 -22.06
N PRO A 64 13.25 8.90 -22.16
CA PRO A 64 14.02 8.41 -21.02
C PRO A 64 14.97 9.45 -20.41
N ASN A 65 15.21 10.55 -21.12
CA ASN A 65 16.10 11.63 -20.66
C ASN A 65 15.35 12.78 -19.96
N ASN A 66 14.08 12.61 -19.66
CA ASN A 66 13.26 13.59 -18.97
C ASN A 66 13.20 13.27 -17.47
N ALA A 67 13.99 13.99 -16.69
CA ALA A 67 14.10 13.77 -15.25
C ALA A 67 12.78 14.02 -14.50
N ASP A 68 11.96 14.98 -14.94
CA ASP A 68 10.69 15.30 -14.28
C ASP A 68 9.69 14.15 -14.41
N LEU A 69 9.66 13.43 -15.54
CA LEU A 69 8.82 12.24 -15.70
C LEU A 69 9.23 11.13 -14.74
N TRP A 70 10.52 10.90 -14.55
CA TRP A 70 11.04 9.92 -13.61
C TRP A 70 10.75 10.31 -12.16
N ALA A 71 10.88 11.59 -11.82
CA ALA A 71 10.61 12.11 -10.48
C ALA A 71 9.13 11.95 -10.10
N GLU A 72 8.20 12.31 -11.00
CA GLU A 72 6.76 12.12 -10.77
C GLU A 72 6.37 10.63 -10.72
N LEU A 73 6.95 9.80 -11.59
CA LEU A 73 6.76 8.35 -11.51
C LEU A 73 7.17 7.80 -10.15
N ALA A 74 8.34 8.22 -9.64
CA ALA A 74 8.86 7.81 -8.34
C ALA A 74 7.90 8.19 -7.20
N ARG A 75 7.40 9.44 -7.19
CA ARG A 75 6.42 9.94 -6.21
C ARG A 75 5.15 9.09 -6.18
N ILE A 76 4.58 8.81 -7.37
CA ILE A 76 3.33 8.05 -7.48
C ILE A 76 3.54 6.59 -7.05
N GLN A 77 4.68 5.98 -7.39
CA GLN A 77 5.04 4.63 -6.95
C GLN A 77 5.13 4.54 -5.43
N VAL A 78 5.76 5.53 -4.78
CA VAL A 78 5.83 5.62 -3.32
C VAL A 78 4.42 5.74 -2.71
N TYR A 79 3.57 6.65 -3.18
CA TYR A 79 2.20 6.76 -2.67
C TYR A 79 1.38 5.50 -2.89
N SER A 80 1.64 4.76 -3.97
CA SER A 80 0.95 3.49 -4.22
C SER A 80 1.26 2.43 -3.15
N SER A 81 2.40 2.52 -2.45
CA SER A 81 2.77 1.61 -1.36
C SER A 81 1.79 1.69 -0.18
N ALA A 82 1.20 2.87 0.07
CA ALA A 82 0.22 3.07 1.14
C ALA A 82 -1.10 2.30 0.93
N MET A 83 -1.37 1.85 -0.33
CA MET A 83 -2.54 1.06 -0.71
C MET A 83 -2.24 -0.44 -0.77
N LYS A 84 -1.03 -0.85 -0.41
CA LYS A 84 -0.61 -2.26 -0.39
C LYS A 84 -0.88 -2.87 0.98
N SER A 85 -1.38 -4.08 0.97
CA SER A 85 -1.75 -4.80 2.19
C SER A 85 -0.63 -5.69 2.72
N THR A 86 0.30 -6.14 1.84
CA THR A 86 1.44 -6.98 2.22
C THR A 86 2.74 -6.19 2.26
N ASP A 87 3.65 -6.58 3.16
CA ASP A 87 4.97 -5.95 3.26
C ASP A 87 5.81 -6.17 2.00
N ALA A 88 5.66 -7.32 1.34
CA ALA A 88 6.33 -7.61 0.08
C ALA A 88 5.91 -6.65 -1.05
N GLU A 89 4.60 -6.39 -1.18
CA GLU A 89 4.09 -5.45 -2.18
C GLU A 89 4.44 -4.00 -1.86
N LYS A 90 4.42 -3.60 -0.56
CA LYS A 90 4.89 -2.29 -0.12
C LYS A 90 6.35 -2.09 -0.49
N LEU A 91 7.20 -3.05 -0.13
CA LEU A 91 8.62 -3.00 -0.43
C LEU A 91 8.88 -2.94 -1.94
N ALA A 92 8.16 -3.74 -2.74
CA ALA A 92 8.30 -3.71 -4.20
C ALA A 92 7.92 -2.34 -4.79
N ALA A 93 6.82 -1.70 -4.31
CA ALA A 93 6.42 -0.38 -4.75
C ALA A 93 7.44 0.71 -4.35
N LEU A 94 7.96 0.64 -3.12
CA LEU A 94 8.99 1.56 -2.61
C LEU A 94 10.31 1.42 -3.37
N GLN A 95 10.75 0.19 -3.66
CA GLN A 95 11.96 -0.08 -4.46
C GLN A 95 11.81 0.38 -5.91
N ALA A 96 10.63 0.19 -6.51
CA ALA A 96 10.34 0.73 -7.84
C ALA A 96 10.43 2.28 -7.85
N GLY A 97 9.89 2.92 -6.79
CA GLY A 97 10.03 4.36 -6.59
C GLY A 97 11.50 4.79 -6.50
N LEU A 98 12.32 4.06 -5.75
CA LEU A 98 13.74 4.36 -5.60
C LEU A 98 14.49 4.24 -6.93
N ALA A 99 14.24 3.20 -7.69
CA ALA A 99 14.83 3.03 -9.02
C ALA A 99 14.46 4.19 -9.98
N SER A 100 13.21 4.65 -9.92
CA SER A 100 12.76 5.80 -10.71
C SER A 100 13.41 7.12 -10.25
N ALA A 101 13.52 7.35 -8.94
CA ALA A 101 14.15 8.53 -8.38
C ALA A 101 15.68 8.56 -8.66
N ASP A 102 16.35 7.41 -8.56
CA ASP A 102 17.78 7.29 -8.94
C ASP A 102 17.96 7.64 -10.42
N LYS A 103 17.04 7.20 -11.29
CA LYS A 103 17.07 7.54 -12.72
C LYS A 103 16.85 9.03 -12.97
N ALA A 104 15.95 9.69 -12.23
CA ALA A 104 15.75 11.13 -12.33
C ALA A 104 17.05 11.91 -12.05
N VAL A 105 17.77 11.55 -10.97
CA VAL A 105 19.05 12.20 -10.62
C VAL A 105 20.18 11.82 -11.59
N GLU A 106 20.23 10.57 -12.09
CA GLU A 106 21.19 10.17 -13.11
C GLU A 106 21.07 11.03 -14.39
N VAL A 107 19.81 11.27 -14.82
CA VAL A 107 19.51 12.06 -16.03
C VAL A 107 19.78 13.55 -15.83
N ALA A 108 19.44 14.09 -14.66
CA ALA A 108 19.62 15.52 -14.38
C ALA A 108 20.23 15.75 -12.97
N PRO A 109 21.53 15.53 -12.79
CA PRO A 109 22.18 15.68 -11.48
C PRO A 109 22.20 17.12 -10.95
N GLY A 110 21.86 18.11 -11.79
CA GLY A 110 21.68 19.51 -11.39
C GLY A 110 20.22 19.91 -11.15
N SER A 111 19.26 18.95 -11.12
CA SER A 111 17.85 19.25 -10.87
C SER A 111 17.53 19.18 -9.39
N SER A 112 17.09 20.31 -8.82
CA SER A 112 16.59 20.37 -7.44
C SER A 112 15.40 19.43 -7.22
N ASN A 113 14.46 19.35 -8.16
CA ASN A 113 13.31 18.45 -8.06
C ASN A 113 13.73 16.97 -8.05
N ALA A 114 14.67 16.56 -8.91
CA ALA A 114 15.14 15.18 -8.94
C ALA A 114 15.75 14.77 -7.58
N HIS A 115 16.57 15.63 -6.98
CA HIS A 115 17.11 15.40 -5.63
C HIS A 115 16.02 15.42 -4.54
N ALA A 116 15.06 16.36 -4.63
CA ALA A 116 13.95 16.44 -3.67
C ALA A 116 13.09 15.17 -3.68
N PHE A 117 12.72 14.67 -4.87
CA PHE A 117 11.94 13.43 -4.94
C PHE A 117 12.77 12.20 -4.55
N ARG A 118 14.09 12.17 -4.83
CA ARG A 118 14.93 11.09 -4.31
C ARG A 118 15.01 11.11 -2.78
N ALA A 119 15.08 12.29 -2.17
CA ALA A 119 15.03 12.43 -0.72
C ALA A 119 13.73 11.87 -0.13
N PHE A 120 12.58 12.26 -0.69
CA PHE A 120 11.26 11.74 -0.32
C PHE A 120 11.16 10.22 -0.45
N VAL A 121 11.63 9.67 -1.54
CA VAL A 121 11.58 8.23 -1.79
C VAL A 121 12.48 7.45 -0.84
N LEU A 122 13.68 7.95 -0.53
CA LEU A 122 14.58 7.34 0.44
C LEU A 122 13.99 7.34 1.85
N ASP A 123 13.31 8.41 2.23
CA ASP A 123 12.62 8.54 3.51
C ASP A 123 11.51 7.48 3.67
N TRP A 124 10.64 7.36 2.69
CA TRP A 124 9.58 6.34 2.72
C TRP A 124 10.10 4.90 2.64
N ASN A 125 11.27 4.68 2.02
CA ASN A 125 11.95 3.38 2.06
C ASN A 125 12.60 3.10 3.42
N ALA A 126 12.84 4.11 4.26
CA ALA A 126 13.49 3.98 5.56
C ALA A 126 12.56 3.43 6.66
N ASN A 127 11.77 2.42 6.33
CA ASN A 127 10.87 1.78 7.28
C ASN A 127 11.56 0.60 7.98
N PRO A 128 11.86 0.70 9.30
CA PRO A 128 12.58 -0.34 10.02
C PRO A 128 11.90 -1.71 10.00
N SER A 129 10.56 -1.74 9.91
CA SER A 129 9.80 -2.99 9.85
C SER A 129 9.97 -3.72 8.50
N LEU A 130 10.31 -3.00 7.42
CA LEU A 130 10.49 -3.58 6.08
C LEU A 130 11.95 -3.89 5.76
N VAL A 131 12.88 -3.02 6.16
CA VAL A 131 14.30 -3.13 5.75
C VAL A 131 15.27 -3.36 6.92
N GLY A 132 14.78 -3.33 8.15
CA GLY A 132 15.59 -3.42 9.37
C GLY A 132 16.12 -2.05 9.82
N ALA A 133 16.43 -1.93 11.12
CA ALA A 133 16.77 -0.66 11.74
C ALA A 133 18.07 -0.03 11.19
N GLU A 134 19.10 -0.83 10.92
CA GLU A 134 20.38 -0.35 10.42
C GLU A 134 20.24 0.23 9.00
N GLU A 135 19.56 -0.47 8.11
CA GLU A 135 19.37 -0.01 6.74
C GLU A 135 18.43 1.20 6.68
N ALA A 136 17.37 1.21 7.48
CA ALA A 136 16.49 2.38 7.63
C ALA A 136 17.28 3.64 8.03
N GLN A 137 18.20 3.53 9.01
CA GLN A 137 19.02 4.66 9.43
C GLN A 137 19.98 5.15 8.32
N LYS A 138 20.55 4.24 7.53
CA LYS A 138 21.36 4.60 6.36
C LYS A 138 20.54 5.34 5.31
N MET A 139 19.32 4.87 5.04
CA MET A 139 18.40 5.51 4.09
C MET A 139 18.01 6.92 4.55
N LEU A 140 17.66 7.12 5.82
CA LEU A 140 17.37 8.44 6.39
C LEU A 140 18.55 9.41 6.26
N THR A 141 19.78 8.94 6.48
CA THR A 141 20.97 9.75 6.31
C THR A 141 21.16 10.18 4.84
N ARG A 142 20.95 9.26 3.90
CA ARG A 142 21.00 9.57 2.47
C ARG A 142 19.86 10.51 2.06
N ALA A 143 18.65 10.30 2.58
CA ALA A 143 17.51 11.19 2.34
C ALA A 143 17.80 12.63 2.76
N GLU A 144 18.41 12.83 3.95
CA GLU A 144 18.83 14.14 4.42
C GLU A 144 19.86 14.79 3.48
N GLN A 145 20.85 14.03 3.01
CA GLN A 145 21.85 14.52 2.04
C GLN A 145 21.22 14.97 0.72
N GLU A 146 20.28 14.21 0.22
CA GLU A 146 19.56 14.54 -1.02
C GLU A 146 18.67 15.78 -0.87
N ALA A 147 17.95 15.90 0.25
CA ALA A 147 17.14 17.10 0.53
C ALA A 147 18.01 18.36 0.63
N LEU A 148 19.17 18.27 1.27
CA LEU A 148 20.13 19.37 1.33
C LEU A 148 20.73 19.70 -0.04
N ALA A 149 21.03 18.70 -0.87
CA ALA A 149 21.50 18.92 -2.24
C ALA A 149 20.42 19.63 -3.07
N ALA A 150 19.16 19.24 -2.95
CA ALA A 150 18.04 19.94 -3.60
C ALA A 150 18.00 21.43 -3.21
N LEU A 151 18.09 21.72 -1.90
CA LEU A 151 18.04 23.09 -1.38
C LEU A 151 19.32 23.91 -1.71
N GLN A 152 20.46 23.26 -1.93
CA GLN A 152 21.67 23.93 -2.44
C GLN A 152 21.52 24.36 -3.89
N ILE A 153 20.83 23.56 -4.71
CA ILE A 153 20.56 23.86 -6.13
C ILE A 153 19.50 24.95 -6.25
N ASP A 154 18.37 24.79 -5.53
CA ASP A 154 17.28 25.77 -5.48
C ASP A 154 16.80 25.97 -4.03
N PRO A 155 17.26 27.02 -3.36
CA PRO A 155 16.83 27.36 -2.00
C PRO A 155 15.34 27.72 -1.86
N ALA A 156 14.64 27.98 -2.97
CA ALA A 156 13.21 28.32 -2.98
C ALA A 156 12.29 27.11 -3.27
N ASN A 157 12.84 25.92 -3.48
CA ASN A 157 12.07 24.72 -3.75
C ASN A 157 11.23 24.28 -2.54
N GLY A 158 9.93 24.62 -2.56
CA GLY A 158 8.99 24.33 -1.48
C GLY A 158 8.79 22.83 -1.21
N LEU A 159 8.84 21.98 -2.25
CA LEU A 159 8.77 20.52 -2.06
C LEU A 159 10.04 19.98 -1.39
N ALA A 160 11.22 20.48 -1.77
CA ALA A 160 12.46 20.10 -1.11
C ALA A 160 12.46 20.48 0.39
N MET A 161 11.92 21.67 0.72
CA MET A 161 11.73 22.10 2.12
C MET A 161 10.77 21.16 2.86
N ALA A 162 9.63 20.81 2.23
CA ALA A 162 8.64 19.92 2.82
C ALA A 162 9.21 18.53 3.07
N PHE A 163 9.86 17.92 2.09
CA PHE A 163 10.47 16.59 2.24
C PHE A 163 11.62 16.61 3.26
N TYR A 164 12.39 17.69 3.35
CA TYR A 164 13.38 17.83 4.40
C TYR A 164 12.74 17.93 5.80
N ALA A 165 11.56 18.53 5.90
CA ALA A 165 10.79 18.54 7.16
C ALA A 165 10.27 17.15 7.53
N GLU A 166 9.81 16.35 6.56
CA GLU A 166 9.38 14.96 6.77
C GLU A 166 10.54 14.10 7.30
N ILE A 167 11.68 14.12 6.62
CA ILE A 167 12.91 13.44 7.03
C ILE A 167 13.36 13.88 8.44
N SER A 168 13.30 15.19 8.72
CA SER A 168 13.65 15.72 10.04
C SER A 168 12.69 15.22 11.13
N THR A 169 11.41 15.00 10.77
CA THR A 169 10.41 14.43 11.68
C THR A 169 10.73 12.97 12.01
N ASP A 170 11.10 12.17 11.00
CA ASP A 170 11.47 10.77 11.19
C ASP A 170 12.79 10.59 11.94
N GLN A 171 13.68 11.58 11.81
CA GLN A 171 14.90 11.67 12.63
C GLN A 171 14.68 12.27 14.03
N LEU A 172 13.43 12.62 14.40
CA LEU A 172 13.08 13.28 15.68
C LEU A 172 13.72 14.67 15.88
N LYS A 173 14.14 15.34 14.81
CA LYS A 173 14.67 16.71 14.79
C LYS A 173 13.53 17.74 14.71
N MET A 174 12.65 17.79 15.72
CA MET A 174 11.37 18.52 15.65
C MET A 174 11.49 20.02 15.37
N ASP A 175 12.48 20.72 15.96
CA ASP A 175 12.69 22.15 15.70
C ASP A 175 13.04 22.42 14.23
N GLN A 176 13.79 21.52 13.63
CA GLN A 176 14.16 21.58 12.21
C GLN A 176 12.95 21.28 11.33
N ALA A 177 12.19 20.24 11.66
CA ALA A 177 10.96 19.88 10.94
C ALA A 177 9.97 21.06 10.91
N GLN A 178 9.70 21.68 12.08
CA GLN A 178 8.79 22.83 12.16
C GLN A 178 9.27 24.03 11.36
N ARG A 179 10.56 24.32 11.38
CA ARG A 179 11.12 25.45 10.61
C ARG A 179 10.98 25.24 9.11
N TYR A 180 11.39 24.06 8.61
CA TYR A 180 11.37 23.81 7.17
C TYR A 180 9.95 23.64 6.63
N ILE A 181 9.03 23.05 7.40
CA ILE A 181 7.65 22.97 6.94
C ILE A 181 6.97 24.35 6.92
N ALA A 182 7.30 25.25 7.86
CA ALA A 182 6.81 26.63 7.81
C ALA A 182 7.29 27.36 6.55
N MET A 183 8.57 27.19 6.17
CA MET A 183 9.10 27.73 4.92
C MET A 183 8.43 27.11 3.68
N ALA A 184 8.17 25.82 3.70
CA ALA A 184 7.45 25.13 2.62
C ALA A 184 6.02 25.65 2.45
N MET A 185 5.31 25.90 3.56
CA MET A 185 3.97 26.48 3.56
C MET A 185 3.91 27.90 2.96
N GLU A 186 4.99 28.68 3.10
CA GLU A 186 5.11 29.99 2.46
C GLU A 186 5.45 29.86 0.96
N ALA A 187 6.30 28.89 0.59
CA ALA A 187 6.80 28.72 -0.78
C ALA A 187 5.83 27.99 -1.72
N ALA A 188 5.04 27.02 -1.22
CA ALA A 188 4.19 26.16 -2.02
C ALA A 188 2.87 25.76 -1.30
N PRO A 189 2.04 26.72 -0.87
CA PRO A 189 0.83 26.47 -0.08
C PRO A 189 -0.27 25.70 -0.83
N GLU A 190 -0.18 25.61 -2.16
CA GLU A 190 -1.15 24.87 -2.99
C GLU A 190 -0.77 23.39 -3.20
N GLN A 191 0.35 22.96 -2.67
CA GLN A 191 0.83 21.58 -2.84
C GLN A 191 0.24 20.66 -1.77
N MET A 192 -0.42 19.59 -2.20
CA MET A 192 -0.98 18.57 -1.32
C MET A 192 0.08 17.98 -0.38
N ASP A 193 1.29 17.74 -0.90
CA ASP A 193 2.40 17.19 -0.11
C ASP A 193 2.78 18.07 1.07
N VAL A 194 2.78 19.39 0.89
CA VAL A 194 3.13 20.34 1.95
C VAL A 194 2.14 20.24 3.11
N HIS A 195 0.84 20.25 2.83
CA HIS A 195 -0.20 20.07 3.85
C HIS A 195 -0.17 18.68 4.47
N ARG A 196 0.07 17.62 3.68
CA ARG A 196 0.24 16.27 4.19
C ARG A 196 1.39 16.19 5.21
N ILE A 197 2.52 16.76 4.87
CA ILE A 197 3.71 16.75 5.72
C ILE A 197 3.51 17.63 6.95
N GLN A 198 2.90 18.81 6.81
CA GLN A 198 2.53 19.65 7.96
C GLN A 198 1.61 18.88 8.91
N GLY A 199 0.63 18.13 8.36
CA GLY A 199 -0.24 17.24 9.14
C GLY A 199 0.57 16.17 9.88
N TYR A 200 1.55 15.56 9.21
CA TYR A 200 2.44 14.55 9.81
C TYR A 200 3.32 15.10 10.93
N VAL A 201 3.89 16.30 10.75
CA VAL A 201 4.64 17.01 11.81
C VAL A 201 3.76 17.24 13.04
N TRP A 202 2.53 17.74 12.85
CA TRP A 202 1.57 17.96 13.96
C TRP A 202 1.13 16.63 14.61
N GLU A 203 0.94 15.58 13.84
CA GLU A 203 0.58 14.25 14.35
C GLU A 203 1.70 13.71 15.26
N THR A 204 2.96 13.82 14.84
CA THR A 204 4.14 13.39 15.60
C THR A 204 4.29 14.20 16.88
N LEU A 205 3.98 15.50 16.86
CA LEU A 205 3.92 16.38 18.03
C LEU A 205 2.67 16.15 18.90
N ARG A 206 1.80 15.19 18.55
CA ARG A 206 0.52 14.90 19.20
C ARG A 206 -0.48 16.06 19.19
N GLN A 207 -0.30 17.02 18.28
CA GLN A 207 -1.24 18.13 18.04
C GLN A 207 -2.33 17.68 17.07
N TYR A 208 -3.10 16.67 17.47
CA TYR A 208 -4.02 15.93 16.60
C TYR A 208 -5.08 16.83 15.92
N SER A 209 -5.53 17.89 16.59
CA SER A 209 -6.49 18.84 16.00
C SER A 209 -5.89 19.57 14.81
N LEU A 210 -4.63 20.03 14.94
CA LEU A 210 -3.92 20.70 13.84
C LEU A 210 -3.59 19.71 12.72
N ALA A 211 -3.15 18.50 13.07
CA ALA A 211 -2.87 17.45 12.09
C ALA A 211 -4.11 17.15 11.22
N ILE A 212 -5.29 17.00 11.83
CA ILE A 212 -6.55 16.76 11.10
C ILE A 212 -6.90 17.96 10.20
N GLN A 213 -6.66 19.20 10.64
CA GLN A 213 -6.91 20.38 9.81
C GLN A 213 -6.03 20.39 8.55
N GLU A 214 -4.73 20.11 8.69
CA GLU A 214 -3.79 20.07 7.58
C GLU A 214 -4.08 18.90 6.63
N TYR A 215 -4.37 17.71 7.15
CA TYR A 215 -4.78 16.60 6.30
C TYR A 215 -6.10 16.88 5.55
N LYS A 216 -7.03 17.66 6.13
CA LYS A 216 -8.23 18.11 5.42
C LYS A 216 -7.91 19.06 4.27
N LEU A 217 -6.98 20.00 4.47
CA LEU A 217 -6.50 20.86 3.39
C LEU A 217 -5.82 20.03 2.28
N ALA A 218 -5.03 19.04 2.64
CA ALA A 218 -4.42 18.13 1.67
C ALA A 218 -5.48 17.38 0.82
N VAL A 219 -6.56 16.88 1.43
CA VAL A 219 -7.65 16.22 0.67
C VAL A 219 -8.58 17.21 -0.05
N ASP A 220 -8.63 18.46 0.34
CA ASP A 220 -9.34 19.51 -0.43
C ASP A 220 -8.59 19.82 -1.73
N ILE A 221 -7.26 19.76 -1.73
CA ILE A 221 -6.41 19.89 -2.92
C ILE A 221 -6.50 18.64 -3.81
N MET A 222 -6.39 17.43 -3.21
CA MET A 222 -6.47 16.16 -3.93
C MET A 222 -7.51 15.22 -3.29
N PRO A 223 -8.80 15.35 -3.63
CA PRO A 223 -9.91 14.70 -2.92
C PRO A 223 -9.93 13.18 -2.97
N ASN A 224 -9.22 12.58 -3.92
CA ASN A 224 -9.23 11.13 -4.12
C ASN A 224 -7.97 10.42 -3.59
N MET A 225 -7.11 11.12 -2.84
CA MET A 225 -5.96 10.52 -2.16
C MET A 225 -6.41 9.80 -0.88
N THR A 226 -6.90 8.59 -1.04
CA THR A 226 -7.59 7.84 0.02
C THR A 226 -6.72 7.52 1.22
N PHE A 227 -5.40 7.36 1.06
CA PHE A 227 -4.48 7.13 2.17
C PHE A 227 -4.47 8.30 3.19
N ILE A 228 -4.77 9.55 2.77
CA ILE A 228 -4.85 10.69 3.69
C ILE A 228 -6.11 10.58 4.56
N TYR A 229 -7.25 10.14 4.01
CA TYR A 229 -8.44 9.84 4.80
C TYR A 229 -8.19 8.73 5.81
N ILE A 230 -7.38 7.73 5.45
CA ILE A 230 -6.94 6.67 6.37
C ILE A 230 -6.10 7.28 7.53
N SER A 231 -5.21 8.23 7.25
CA SER A 231 -4.44 8.93 8.29
C SER A 231 -5.35 9.69 9.24
N ILE A 232 -6.31 10.48 8.73
CA ILE A 232 -7.30 11.17 9.55
C ILE A 232 -8.11 10.17 10.42
N GLY A 233 -8.59 9.08 9.82
CA GLY A 233 -9.33 8.04 10.52
C GLY A 233 -8.51 7.37 11.61
N LYS A 234 -7.21 7.13 11.39
CA LYS A 234 -6.28 6.59 12.41
C LYS A 234 -6.14 7.53 13.61
N ILE A 235 -6.05 8.84 13.39
CA ILE A 235 -6.01 9.84 14.47
C ILE A 235 -7.31 9.79 15.27
N TYR A 236 -8.49 9.82 14.64
CA TYR A 236 -9.76 9.73 15.34
C TYR A 236 -9.88 8.42 16.12
N ARG A 237 -9.42 7.29 15.55
CA ARG A 237 -9.38 6.00 16.25
C ARG A 237 -8.46 6.03 17.47
N HIS A 238 -7.29 6.65 17.35
CA HIS A 238 -6.36 6.84 18.47
C HIS A 238 -7.00 7.66 19.61
N LEU A 239 -7.78 8.67 19.26
CA LEU A 239 -8.55 9.49 20.20
C LEU A 239 -9.82 8.81 20.72
N GLN A 240 -10.09 7.56 20.31
CA GLN A 240 -11.31 6.79 20.61
C GLN A 240 -12.61 7.45 20.12
N LEU A 241 -12.50 8.35 19.17
CA LEU A 241 -13.63 8.97 18.48
C LEU A 241 -14.10 8.04 17.34
N TRP A 242 -14.67 6.91 17.74
CA TRP A 242 -14.99 5.78 16.85
C TRP A 242 -15.88 6.14 15.67
N PRO A 243 -16.99 6.90 15.85
CA PRO A 243 -17.86 7.28 14.73
C PRO A 243 -17.10 8.06 13.65
N GLN A 244 -16.31 9.05 14.06
CA GLN A 244 -15.51 9.87 13.13
C GLN A 244 -14.45 9.02 12.40
N ALA A 245 -13.78 8.10 13.13
CA ALA A 245 -12.82 7.18 12.52
C ALA A 245 -13.49 6.34 11.42
N MET A 246 -14.63 5.75 11.72
CA MET A 246 -15.39 4.92 10.78
C MET A 246 -15.87 5.73 9.58
N ASP A 247 -16.33 6.97 9.76
CA ASP A 247 -16.75 7.85 8.66
C ASP A 247 -15.60 8.10 7.67
N TYR A 248 -14.39 8.37 8.17
CA TYR A 248 -13.23 8.60 7.31
C TYR A 248 -12.77 7.33 6.58
N PHE A 249 -12.76 6.18 7.24
CA PHE A 249 -12.46 4.91 6.60
C PHE A 249 -13.51 4.52 5.54
N ALA A 250 -14.80 4.72 5.85
CA ALA A 250 -15.89 4.48 4.91
C ALA A 250 -15.81 5.44 3.70
N LYS A 251 -15.44 6.71 3.92
CA LYS A 251 -15.23 7.67 2.84
C LYS A 251 -14.09 7.22 1.91
N ALA A 252 -12.96 6.76 2.46
CA ALA A 252 -11.87 6.20 1.67
C ALA A 252 -12.34 5.00 0.83
N ALA A 253 -13.10 4.06 1.44
CA ALA A 253 -13.65 2.91 0.73
C ALA A 253 -14.61 3.32 -0.41
N SER A 254 -15.48 4.31 -0.16
CA SER A 254 -16.42 4.83 -1.15
C SER A 254 -15.72 5.48 -2.33
N ILE A 255 -14.69 6.30 -2.08
CA ILE A 255 -13.87 6.91 -3.13
C ILE A 255 -13.22 5.83 -3.99
N ASN A 256 -12.55 4.85 -3.38
CA ASN A 256 -11.90 3.76 -4.11
C ASN A 256 -12.89 2.98 -4.98
N GLN A 257 -14.10 2.73 -4.47
CA GLN A 257 -15.16 2.09 -5.25
C GLN A 257 -15.60 2.95 -6.45
N GLN A 258 -15.77 4.25 -6.27
CA GLN A 258 -16.19 5.17 -7.33
C GLN A 258 -15.16 5.28 -8.47
N ILE A 259 -13.87 5.26 -8.13
CA ILE A 259 -12.78 5.34 -9.12
C ILE A 259 -12.31 3.97 -9.62
N GLY A 260 -12.95 2.88 -9.17
CA GLY A 260 -12.65 1.51 -9.59
C GLY A 260 -11.29 1.00 -9.11
N VAL A 261 -10.86 1.40 -7.90
CA VAL A 261 -9.61 0.95 -7.27
C VAL A 261 -9.90 -0.12 -6.24
N ASN A 262 -9.26 -1.28 -6.39
CA ASN A 262 -9.32 -2.37 -5.42
C ASN A 262 -8.27 -2.14 -4.34
N ASP A 263 -8.71 -1.55 -3.22
CA ASP A 263 -7.86 -1.26 -2.05
C ASP A 263 -8.51 -1.86 -0.80
N PRO A 264 -7.91 -2.88 -0.18
CA PRO A 264 -8.44 -3.52 1.03
C PRO A 264 -8.23 -2.68 2.30
N ILE A 265 -7.31 -1.70 2.31
CA ILE A 265 -6.88 -0.97 3.50
C ILE A 265 -8.02 -0.28 4.26
N PRO A 266 -8.99 0.41 3.60
CA PRO A 266 -10.11 1.02 4.31
C PRO A 266 -10.96 0.01 5.08
N TYR A 267 -11.20 -1.18 4.50
CA TYR A 267 -11.97 -2.24 5.13
C TYR A 267 -11.22 -2.90 6.29
N LEU A 268 -9.89 -3.07 6.17
CA LEU A 268 -9.04 -3.52 7.29
C LEU A 268 -9.08 -2.50 8.44
N ALA A 269 -9.04 -1.21 8.14
CA ALA A 269 -9.12 -0.15 9.13
C ALA A 269 -10.49 -0.14 9.85
N LEU A 270 -11.59 -0.33 9.12
CA LEU A 270 -12.95 -0.51 9.68
C LEU A 270 -13.00 -1.75 10.57
N ALA A 271 -12.55 -2.90 10.07
CA ALA A 271 -12.56 -4.15 10.81
C ALA A 271 -11.79 -4.06 12.13
N ASN A 272 -10.59 -3.47 12.10
CA ASN A 272 -9.79 -3.23 13.30
C ASN A 272 -10.49 -2.29 14.29
N THR A 273 -11.20 -1.27 13.79
CA THR A 273 -11.97 -0.34 14.63
C THR A 273 -13.15 -1.05 15.31
N TYR A 274 -13.91 -1.85 14.57
CA TYR A 274 -15.00 -2.68 15.12
C TYR A 274 -14.48 -3.71 16.11
N THR A 275 -13.33 -4.33 15.84
CA THR A 275 -12.70 -5.31 16.76
C THR A 275 -12.34 -4.67 18.10
N GLN A 276 -11.83 -3.42 18.10
CA GLN A 276 -11.50 -2.68 19.32
C GLN A 276 -12.75 -2.34 20.13
N GLN A 277 -13.91 -2.16 19.49
CA GLN A 277 -15.18 -1.89 20.14
C GLN A 277 -15.93 -3.17 20.55
N GLY A 278 -15.45 -4.36 20.18
CA GLY A 278 -16.12 -5.63 20.44
C GLY A 278 -17.25 -5.98 19.45
N PHE A 279 -17.41 -5.23 18.36
CA PHE A 279 -18.39 -5.52 17.30
C PHE A 279 -17.81 -6.51 16.28
N PHE A 280 -17.67 -7.78 16.74
CA PHE A 280 -16.94 -8.80 15.98
C PHE A 280 -17.66 -9.24 14.70
N ARG A 281 -18.99 -9.15 14.64
CA ARG A 281 -19.76 -9.43 13.42
C ARG A 281 -19.42 -8.44 12.32
N GLU A 282 -19.47 -7.15 12.63
CA GLU A 282 -19.13 -6.07 11.71
C GLU A 282 -17.65 -6.13 11.33
N ALA A 283 -16.78 -6.48 12.27
CA ALA A 283 -15.36 -6.69 12.02
C ALA A 283 -15.13 -7.81 11.00
N SER A 284 -15.76 -8.99 11.19
CA SER A 284 -15.60 -10.12 10.26
C SER A 284 -16.14 -9.81 8.87
N MET A 285 -17.27 -9.10 8.76
CA MET A 285 -17.81 -8.67 7.45
C MET A 285 -16.84 -7.75 6.69
N ASN A 286 -16.20 -6.83 7.40
CA ASN A 286 -15.19 -5.94 6.78
C ASN A 286 -13.90 -6.70 6.43
N MET A 287 -13.45 -7.67 7.24
CA MET A 287 -12.33 -8.56 6.88
C MET A 287 -12.65 -9.38 5.63
N GLN A 288 -13.84 -9.96 5.52
CA GLN A 288 -14.26 -10.68 4.32
C GLN A 288 -14.32 -9.75 3.09
N LYS A 289 -14.77 -8.50 3.28
CA LYS A 289 -14.73 -7.50 2.20
C LYS A 289 -13.29 -7.18 1.77
N ALA A 290 -12.37 -7.02 2.72
CA ALA A 290 -10.96 -6.85 2.40
C ALA A 290 -10.40 -8.05 1.63
N LEU A 291 -10.71 -9.29 2.07
CA LEU A 291 -10.33 -10.52 1.37
C LEU A 291 -10.95 -10.67 -0.02
N SER A 292 -12.10 -10.06 -0.28
CA SER A 292 -12.67 -10.05 -1.64
C SER A 292 -11.91 -9.16 -2.60
N LEU A 293 -11.20 -8.14 -2.08
CA LEU A 293 -10.37 -7.21 -2.86
C LEU A 293 -8.92 -7.68 -2.98
N ASP A 294 -8.42 -8.37 -1.96
CA ASP A 294 -7.07 -8.94 -1.91
C ASP A 294 -7.12 -10.35 -1.31
N PRO A 295 -7.55 -11.34 -2.12
CA PRO A 295 -7.72 -12.72 -1.64
C PRO A 295 -6.39 -13.45 -1.41
N GLY A 296 -5.27 -12.91 -1.88
CA GLY A 296 -3.94 -13.52 -1.82
C GLY A 296 -3.14 -13.22 -0.55
N ASN A 297 -3.68 -12.43 0.37
CA ASN A 297 -2.95 -12.00 1.54
C ASN A 297 -3.22 -12.89 2.77
N PRO A 298 -2.29 -13.80 3.14
CA PRO A 298 -2.50 -14.69 4.26
C PRO A 298 -2.58 -13.98 5.63
N ASP A 299 -1.98 -12.78 5.76
CA ASP A 299 -2.08 -11.99 6.99
C ASP A 299 -3.53 -11.57 7.31
N VAL A 300 -4.33 -11.25 6.28
CA VAL A 300 -5.75 -10.90 6.46
C VAL A 300 -6.56 -12.12 6.95
N TYR A 301 -6.22 -13.34 6.51
CA TYR A 301 -6.83 -14.57 7.05
C TYR A 301 -6.47 -14.77 8.53
N ALA A 302 -5.23 -14.50 8.91
CA ALA A 302 -4.82 -14.57 10.31
C ALA A 302 -5.58 -13.54 11.16
N GLN A 303 -5.72 -12.31 10.69
CA GLN A 303 -6.51 -11.28 11.36
C GLN A 303 -7.99 -11.67 11.46
N LEU A 304 -8.58 -12.29 10.43
CA LEU A 304 -9.93 -12.84 10.49
C LEU A 304 -10.03 -13.94 11.55
N GLY A 305 -9.03 -14.82 11.66
CA GLY A 305 -8.93 -15.82 12.72
C GLY A 305 -8.93 -15.21 14.12
N ILE A 306 -8.20 -14.11 14.34
CA ILE A 306 -8.23 -13.33 15.59
C ILE A 306 -9.63 -12.76 15.87
N VAL A 307 -10.30 -12.19 14.85
CA VAL A 307 -11.66 -11.66 15.01
C VAL A 307 -12.62 -12.77 15.42
N TYR A 308 -12.56 -13.93 14.77
CA TYR A 308 -13.39 -15.09 15.11
C TYR A 308 -13.07 -15.63 16.52
N GLN A 309 -11.80 -15.72 16.89
CA GLN A 309 -11.38 -16.14 18.22
C GLN A 309 -11.95 -15.19 19.29
N ARG A 310 -11.87 -13.88 19.11
CA ARG A 310 -12.46 -12.88 20.02
C ARG A 310 -13.98 -12.95 20.07
N ALA A 311 -14.61 -13.29 18.96
CA ALA A 311 -16.05 -13.55 18.87
C ALA A 311 -16.47 -14.88 19.50
N ARG A 312 -15.52 -15.70 20.01
CA ARG A 312 -15.71 -17.08 20.46
C ARG A 312 -16.26 -18.03 19.37
N ASN A 313 -16.10 -17.65 18.11
CA ASN A 313 -16.37 -18.51 16.95
C ASN A 313 -15.10 -19.29 16.61
N TYR A 314 -14.76 -20.26 17.46
CA TYR A 314 -13.51 -21.03 17.29
C TYR A 314 -13.54 -21.94 16.06
N GLU A 315 -14.73 -22.45 15.69
CA GLU A 315 -14.92 -23.27 14.50
C GLU A 315 -14.60 -22.48 13.22
N GLY A 316 -14.95 -21.20 13.15
CA GLY A 316 -14.56 -20.31 12.05
C GLY A 316 -13.10 -19.87 12.13
N ALA A 317 -12.52 -19.77 13.34
CA ALA A 317 -11.13 -19.34 13.51
C ALA A 317 -10.12 -20.38 13.02
N ILE A 318 -10.37 -21.67 13.22
CA ILE A 318 -9.44 -22.76 12.82
C ILE A 318 -9.12 -22.71 11.33
N PRO A 319 -10.10 -22.80 10.39
CA PRO A 319 -9.77 -22.79 8.97
C PRO A 319 -9.13 -21.47 8.51
N ALA A 320 -9.47 -20.34 9.14
CA ALA A 320 -8.83 -19.06 8.84
C ALA A 320 -7.35 -19.05 9.22
N PHE A 321 -7.01 -19.50 10.46
CA PHE A 321 -5.62 -19.64 10.88
C PHE A 321 -4.86 -20.70 10.09
N GLU A 322 -5.50 -21.82 9.77
CA GLU A 322 -4.85 -22.87 8.98
C GLU A 322 -4.45 -22.35 7.60
N CYS A 323 -5.37 -21.68 6.87
CA CYS A 323 -5.05 -21.04 5.61
C CYS A 323 -3.93 -20.01 5.75
N ALA A 324 -3.96 -19.20 6.82
CA ALA A 324 -2.96 -18.16 7.05
C ALA A 324 -1.57 -18.73 7.35
N LEU A 325 -1.47 -19.76 8.19
CA LEU A 325 -0.19 -20.20 8.77
C LEU A 325 0.40 -21.43 8.08
N ARG A 326 -0.46 -22.33 7.60
CA ARG A 326 -0.03 -23.56 6.92
C ARG A 326 -0.17 -23.46 5.40
N GLY A 327 -0.89 -22.45 4.93
CA GLY A 327 -1.36 -22.38 3.56
C GLY A 327 -2.58 -23.27 3.33
N CYS A 328 -3.29 -23.03 2.26
CA CYS A 328 -4.41 -23.86 1.87
C CYS A 328 -4.62 -23.83 0.37
N ASP A 329 -5.32 -24.86 -0.14
CA ASP A 329 -5.72 -24.92 -1.52
C ASP A 329 -6.85 -23.93 -1.85
N ALA A 330 -7.20 -23.84 -3.12
CA ALA A 330 -8.21 -22.93 -3.61
C ALA A 330 -9.60 -23.20 -3.01
N VAL A 331 -9.96 -24.48 -2.78
CA VAL A 331 -11.27 -24.86 -2.23
C VAL A 331 -11.41 -24.35 -0.80
N LYS A 332 -10.43 -24.64 0.03
CA LYS A 332 -10.43 -24.23 1.45
C LYS A 332 -10.36 -22.72 1.62
N SER A 333 -9.53 -22.03 0.81
CA SER A 333 -9.49 -20.57 0.83
C SER A 333 -10.82 -19.95 0.44
N CYS A 334 -11.54 -20.57 -0.50
CA CYS A 334 -12.87 -20.16 -0.92
C CYS A 334 -13.90 -20.34 0.21
N GLU A 335 -13.88 -21.47 0.90
CA GLU A 335 -14.76 -21.73 2.05
C GLU A 335 -14.59 -20.66 3.13
N VAL A 336 -13.34 -20.33 3.50
CA VAL A 336 -13.05 -19.30 4.53
C VAL A 336 -13.56 -17.93 4.12
N ARG A 337 -13.43 -17.57 2.84
CA ARG A 337 -13.83 -16.27 2.29
C ARG A 337 -15.30 -16.21 1.88
N MET A 338 -16.03 -17.33 1.85
CA MET A 338 -17.35 -17.44 1.23
C MET A 338 -17.33 -16.89 -0.20
N CYS A 339 -16.38 -17.38 -1.02
CA CYS A 339 -16.09 -16.80 -2.31
C CYS A 339 -17.21 -17.05 -3.33
N ASP A 340 -17.20 -16.20 -4.35
CA ASP A 340 -18.04 -16.29 -5.55
C ASP A 340 -17.11 -16.31 -6.76
N ASP A 341 -17.17 -17.37 -7.59
CA ASP A 341 -16.25 -17.59 -8.73
C ASP A 341 -16.19 -16.40 -9.71
N ALA A 342 -17.25 -15.62 -9.80
CA ALA A 342 -17.33 -14.50 -10.73
C ALA A 342 -16.60 -13.23 -10.22
N ASN A 343 -16.70 -12.96 -8.90
CA ASN A 343 -16.26 -11.70 -8.33
C ASN A 343 -15.11 -11.87 -7.31
N ASN A 344 -14.94 -13.05 -6.76
CA ASN A 344 -13.99 -13.37 -5.69
C ASN A 344 -13.48 -14.81 -5.88
N PRO A 345 -12.64 -15.07 -6.89
CA PRO A 345 -12.25 -16.41 -7.29
C PRO A 345 -11.49 -17.18 -6.21
N ALA A 346 -11.60 -18.50 -6.29
CA ALA A 346 -10.82 -19.41 -5.46
C ALA A 346 -9.32 -19.29 -5.79
N ILE A 347 -8.46 -19.23 -4.78
CA ILE A 347 -7.01 -19.13 -4.93
C ILE A 347 -6.28 -20.02 -3.90
N THR A 348 -5.10 -20.48 -4.25
CA THR A 348 -4.18 -21.16 -3.32
C THR A 348 -3.37 -20.13 -2.54
N LEU A 349 -3.19 -20.36 -1.25
CA LEU A 349 -2.44 -19.48 -0.35
C LEU A 349 -1.16 -20.17 0.12
N PRO A 350 -0.04 -19.46 0.15
CA PRO A 350 1.14 -19.90 0.90
C PRO A 350 0.91 -19.62 2.40
N GLY A 351 1.51 -20.46 3.27
CA GLY A 351 1.50 -20.20 4.71
C GLY A 351 2.47 -19.08 5.10
N LEU A 352 2.12 -18.32 6.13
CA LEU A 352 3.03 -17.36 6.75
C LEU A 352 4.09 -18.08 7.57
N PRO A 353 5.38 -17.76 7.42
CA PRO A 353 6.41 -18.33 8.27
C PRO A 353 6.31 -17.80 9.71
N LEU A 354 6.74 -18.60 10.68
CA LEU A 354 6.85 -18.15 12.07
C LEU A 354 7.93 -17.08 12.19
N SER A 355 7.55 -15.89 12.65
CA SER A 355 8.39 -14.71 12.84
C SER A 355 7.89 -13.87 14.01
N ASP A 356 8.63 -12.84 14.40
CA ASP A 356 8.20 -11.92 15.48
C ASP A 356 6.86 -11.25 15.17
N ASN A 357 6.58 -10.97 13.89
CA ASN A 357 5.32 -10.38 13.45
C ASN A 357 4.16 -11.39 13.42
N THR A 358 4.43 -12.69 13.27
CA THR A 358 3.42 -13.72 13.06
C THR A 358 3.21 -14.64 14.26
N VAL A 359 4.11 -14.62 15.24
CA VAL A 359 4.05 -15.53 16.41
C VAL A 359 2.74 -15.39 17.19
N VAL A 360 2.14 -14.20 17.19
CA VAL A 360 0.81 -13.95 17.79
C VAL A 360 -0.27 -14.82 17.15
N TYR A 361 -0.23 -15.01 15.86
CA TYR A 361 -1.17 -15.86 15.14
C TYR A 361 -0.96 -17.34 15.47
N TYR A 362 0.29 -17.76 15.54
CA TYR A 362 0.66 -19.14 15.87
C TYR A 362 0.20 -19.55 17.28
N TYR A 363 0.53 -18.78 18.32
CA TYR A 363 0.10 -19.16 19.67
C TYR A 363 -1.43 -19.01 19.84
N THR A 364 -2.07 -18.08 19.13
CA THR A 364 -3.54 -17.97 19.15
C THR A 364 -4.19 -19.17 18.48
N TYR A 365 -3.64 -19.62 17.34
CA TYR A 365 -4.12 -20.83 16.66
C TYR A 365 -3.98 -22.06 17.54
N GLY A 366 -2.80 -22.29 18.15
CA GLY A 366 -2.58 -23.38 19.10
C GLY A 366 -3.55 -23.32 20.29
N SER A 367 -3.81 -22.11 20.82
CA SER A 367 -4.76 -21.91 21.93
C SER A 367 -6.21 -22.20 21.53
N VAL A 368 -6.61 -21.88 20.29
CA VAL A 368 -7.94 -22.22 19.77
C VAL A 368 -8.09 -23.73 19.61
N LEU A 369 -7.10 -24.41 19.06
CA LEU A 369 -7.10 -25.85 18.87
C LEU A 369 -7.18 -26.58 20.23
N SER A 370 -6.31 -26.22 21.19
CA SER A 370 -6.34 -26.83 22.53
C SER A 370 -7.65 -26.58 23.28
N GLY A 371 -8.21 -25.37 23.15
CA GLY A 371 -9.47 -25.00 23.81
C GLY A 371 -10.73 -25.66 23.22
N LEU A 372 -10.67 -26.14 21.97
CA LEU A 372 -11.77 -26.88 21.32
C LEU A 372 -11.64 -28.39 21.40
N HIS A 373 -10.50 -28.89 21.89
CA HIS A 373 -10.25 -30.33 21.93
C HIS A 373 -11.36 -31.11 22.65
N LYS A 374 -11.81 -32.19 22.01
CA LYS A 374 -12.75 -33.17 22.55
C LYS A 374 -12.17 -34.56 22.32
N GLN A 375 -12.60 -35.52 23.16
CA GLN A 375 -12.18 -36.92 23.00
C GLN A 375 -12.54 -37.43 21.59
N GLY A 376 -11.52 -37.88 20.85
CA GLY A 376 -11.69 -38.46 19.53
C GLY A 376 -11.40 -37.51 18.36
N ASP A 377 -11.13 -36.23 18.61
CA ASP A 377 -10.59 -35.32 17.58
C ASP A 377 -9.03 -35.31 17.60
N ASN A 378 -8.43 -34.58 16.66
CA ASN A 378 -6.96 -34.47 16.55
C ASN A 378 -6.46 -33.03 16.90
N TYR A 379 -7.30 -32.19 17.50
CA TYR A 379 -6.93 -30.78 17.74
C TYR A 379 -5.75 -30.64 18.69
N CYS A 380 -5.66 -31.46 19.74
CA CYS A 380 -4.50 -31.43 20.61
C CYS A 380 -3.21 -31.88 19.91
N VAL A 381 -3.29 -32.85 19.00
CA VAL A 381 -2.11 -33.25 18.20
C VAL A 381 -1.60 -32.07 17.36
N GLN A 382 -2.50 -31.35 16.72
CA GLN A 382 -2.16 -30.17 15.93
C GLN A 382 -1.68 -29.02 16.82
N ALA A 383 -2.31 -28.78 17.97
CA ALA A 383 -1.91 -27.74 18.92
C ALA A 383 -0.47 -27.95 19.41
N VAL A 384 -0.14 -29.19 19.81
CA VAL A 384 1.21 -29.55 20.27
C VAL A 384 2.25 -29.29 19.18
N GLN A 385 1.96 -29.65 17.92
CA GLN A 385 2.86 -29.35 16.80
C GLN A 385 3.14 -27.84 16.64
N VAL A 386 2.08 -27.01 16.71
CA VAL A 386 2.22 -25.56 16.65
C VAL A 386 3.03 -25.01 17.83
N PHE A 387 2.77 -25.50 19.04
CA PHE A 387 3.48 -25.07 20.24
C PHE A 387 4.94 -25.50 20.25
N ASP A 388 5.27 -26.68 19.72
CA ASP A 388 6.66 -27.14 19.60
C ASP A 388 7.46 -26.28 18.59
N GLU A 389 6.85 -25.86 17.47
CA GLU A 389 7.45 -24.89 16.55
C GLU A 389 7.77 -23.55 17.24
N ILE A 390 6.81 -23.03 18.05
CA ILE A 390 7.04 -21.80 18.81
C ILE A 390 8.15 -21.99 19.83
N ARG A 391 8.12 -23.09 20.58
CA ARG A 391 9.14 -23.41 21.58
C ARG A 391 10.54 -23.51 20.98
N ALA A 392 10.67 -24.10 19.80
CA ALA A 392 11.95 -24.24 19.12
C ALA A 392 12.59 -22.88 18.78
N LYS A 393 11.79 -21.85 18.53
CA LYS A 393 12.26 -20.52 18.13
C LYS A 393 12.23 -19.48 19.26
N TYR A 394 11.26 -19.58 20.16
CA TYR A 394 10.96 -18.57 21.21
C TYR A 394 11.03 -19.18 22.62
N GLY A 395 11.77 -20.29 22.80
CA GLY A 395 11.88 -20.99 24.09
C GLY A 395 12.40 -20.13 25.25
N ASP A 396 13.18 -19.09 24.95
CA ASP A 396 13.73 -18.15 25.93
C ASP A 396 12.79 -16.96 26.22
N ASP A 397 11.68 -16.81 25.48
CA ASP A 397 10.69 -15.73 25.71
C ASP A 397 9.64 -16.19 26.73
N GLU A 398 9.79 -15.72 27.98
CA GLU A 398 8.88 -16.08 29.07
C GLU A 398 7.43 -15.69 28.82
N ALA A 399 7.16 -14.61 28.07
CA ALA A 399 5.79 -14.14 27.81
C ALA A 399 5.08 -15.07 26.82
N ILE A 400 5.77 -15.44 25.75
CA ILE A 400 5.26 -16.38 24.74
C ILE A 400 5.13 -17.77 25.38
N MET A 401 6.14 -18.23 26.12
CA MET A 401 6.15 -19.56 26.73
C MET A 401 5.08 -19.75 27.80
N ARG A 402 4.64 -18.70 28.49
CA ARG A 402 3.46 -18.78 29.39
C ARG A 402 2.21 -19.20 28.65
N ILE A 403 1.96 -18.64 27.44
CA ILE A 403 0.81 -18.98 26.61
C ILE A 403 0.93 -20.41 26.10
N VAL A 404 2.09 -20.76 25.57
CA VAL A 404 2.41 -22.10 25.05
C VAL A 404 2.19 -23.18 26.13
N ASN A 405 2.73 -22.97 27.32
CA ASN A 405 2.64 -23.94 28.42
C ASN A 405 1.19 -24.17 28.86
N VAL A 406 0.37 -23.12 28.94
CA VAL A 406 -1.08 -23.28 29.25
C VAL A 406 -1.78 -24.16 28.21
N GLY A 407 -1.50 -23.93 26.92
CA GLY A 407 -2.07 -24.76 25.87
C GLY A 407 -1.58 -26.20 25.88
N MET A 408 -0.29 -26.40 26.18
CA MET A 408 0.30 -27.74 26.35
C MET A 408 -0.28 -28.50 27.53
N ASP A 409 -0.51 -27.82 28.68
CA ASP A 409 -1.10 -28.42 29.86
C ASP A 409 -2.55 -28.87 29.59
N ILE A 410 -3.32 -28.10 28.81
CA ILE A 410 -4.67 -28.52 28.39
C ILE A 410 -4.60 -29.85 27.62
N CYS A 411 -3.67 -29.96 26.68
CA CYS A 411 -3.51 -31.16 25.85
C CYS A 411 -2.80 -32.32 26.55
N GLY A 412 -2.00 -32.07 27.59
CA GLY A 412 -1.31 -33.11 28.38
C GLY A 412 -2.20 -33.80 29.42
N ASN A 413 -3.32 -33.21 29.78
CA ASN A 413 -4.30 -33.75 30.75
C ASN A 413 -5.46 -34.49 30.06
N THR A 414 -5.42 -34.66 28.76
CA THR A 414 -6.41 -35.40 27.96
C THR A 414 -5.81 -36.68 27.41
#